data_be48c22d92c85875a9bfe9cbaf1b2d67
#
_entry.id   be48c22d92c85875a9bfe9cbaf1b2d67
#
_cell.length_a   1.000
_cell.length_b   1.000
_cell.length_c   1.000
_cell.angle_alpha   90.00
_cell.angle_beta   90.00
_cell.angle_gamma   90.00
#
_symmetry.space_group_name_H-M   'P 1'
#
loop_
_entity.id
_entity.type
_entity.pdbx_description
1 polymer ?
#
loop_
_entity_poly.entity_id
_entity_poly.type
_entity_poly.pdbx_seq_one_letter_code
_entity_poly.pdbx_strand_id
1 'polypeptide(L)'
;AIVVDNTTGQESIVIDKDKCVYCLVCKRACPVDAISAVCRACSYGEYDFKAEDEVTTGSAVIDDELCVYCGWCEGVCPTDAVETNKPFKGTLEIDQEACQTCGACVDTCPCDALAFPVSTAPGQRLDRITKHDQYCIRCKACAKVCPNGAITVTRTEIDHTPIKSVTWLDAFDAIKN
;
A
#
# COMPACT_ATOMS: atom_id res chain seq x y z
N ALA A 1 -22.32 15.91 9.31
CA ALA A 1 -22.29 14.45 9.47
C ALA A 1 -22.17 13.83 8.08
N ILE A 2 -21.06 13.18 7.77
CA ILE A 2 -20.88 12.44 6.52
C ILE A 2 -21.58 11.09 6.74
N VAL A 3 -22.65 10.84 6.01
CA VAL A 3 -23.30 9.52 6.00
C VAL A 3 -22.48 8.65 5.05
N VAL A 4 -21.83 7.63 5.59
CA VAL A 4 -21.10 6.62 4.81
C VAL A 4 -22.13 5.59 4.36
N ASP A 5 -22.44 5.54 3.09
CA ASP A 5 -23.30 4.52 2.51
C ASP A 5 -22.45 3.29 2.14
N ASN A 6 -22.56 2.24 2.94
CA ASN A 6 -21.81 0.98 2.77
C ASN A 6 -22.46 0.02 1.75
N THR A 7 -23.36 0.50 0.88
CA THR A 7 -24.17 -0.38 0.01
C THR A 7 -23.53 -0.73 -1.33
N THR A 8 -22.41 -0.13 -1.72
CA THR A 8 -21.70 -0.52 -2.93
C THR A 8 -20.68 -1.61 -2.60
N GLY A 9 -21.07 -2.86 -2.80
CA GLY A 9 -20.24 -4.06 -2.59
C GLY A 9 -19.08 -4.20 -3.58
N GLN A 10 -18.33 -3.15 -3.81
CA GLN A 10 -17.11 -3.20 -4.60
C GLN A 10 -15.95 -3.52 -3.65
N GLU A 11 -15.31 -4.65 -3.86
CA GLU A 11 -14.13 -5.04 -3.10
C GLU A 11 -13.01 -4.00 -3.32
N SER A 12 -12.41 -3.54 -2.22
CA SER A 12 -11.38 -2.48 -2.26
C SER A 12 -10.06 -2.97 -2.83
N ILE A 13 -9.88 -4.28 -2.87
CA ILE A 13 -8.71 -4.93 -3.48
C ILE A 13 -9.13 -6.30 -4.01
N VAL A 14 -8.77 -6.58 -5.25
CA VAL A 14 -9.12 -7.81 -5.95
C VAL A 14 -7.87 -8.46 -6.53
N ILE A 15 -7.78 -9.79 -6.41
CA ILE A 15 -6.77 -10.59 -7.11
C ILE A 15 -7.47 -11.40 -8.19
N ASP A 16 -7.15 -11.09 -9.44
CA ASP A 16 -7.56 -11.87 -10.60
C ASP A 16 -6.79 -13.20 -10.63
N LYS A 17 -7.47 -14.29 -10.30
CA LYS A 17 -6.88 -15.63 -10.20
C LYS A 17 -6.45 -16.19 -11.53
N ASP A 18 -7.04 -15.74 -12.63
CA ASP A 18 -6.71 -16.21 -13.98
C ASP A 18 -5.40 -15.57 -14.48
N LYS A 19 -5.06 -14.38 -13.98
CA LYS A 19 -3.81 -13.70 -14.27
C LYS A 19 -2.70 -13.99 -13.24
N CYS A 20 -3.08 -14.37 -12.03
CA CYS A 20 -2.14 -14.55 -10.93
C CYS A 20 -1.28 -15.82 -11.13
N VAL A 21 0.03 -15.63 -11.23
CA VAL A 21 1.02 -16.72 -11.35
C VAL A 21 1.67 -17.11 -10.02
N TYR A 22 1.14 -16.62 -8.92
CA TYR A 22 1.62 -16.90 -7.55
C TYR A 22 3.12 -16.69 -7.33
N CYS A 23 3.70 -15.67 -7.96
CA CYS A 23 5.15 -15.38 -7.91
C CYS A 23 5.62 -14.80 -6.56
N LEU A 24 4.71 -14.51 -5.62
CA LEU A 24 4.96 -13.98 -4.28
C LEU A 24 5.56 -12.56 -4.23
N VAL A 25 5.69 -11.86 -5.33
CA VAL A 25 6.24 -10.48 -5.35
C VAL A 25 5.36 -9.53 -4.55
N CYS A 26 4.04 -9.60 -4.71
CA CYS A 26 3.09 -8.79 -3.96
C CYS A 26 3.19 -9.01 -2.43
N LYS A 27 3.39 -10.26 -1.98
CA LYS A 27 3.59 -10.58 -0.57
C LYS A 27 4.84 -9.90 -0.01
N ARG A 28 5.95 -9.93 -0.77
CA ARG A 28 7.22 -9.31 -0.35
C ARG A 28 7.18 -7.79 -0.35
N ALA A 29 6.34 -7.20 -1.20
CA ALA A 29 6.20 -5.77 -1.33
C ALA A 29 5.16 -5.17 -0.37
N CYS A 30 4.37 -5.99 0.33
CA CYS A 30 3.35 -5.52 1.24
C CYS A 30 3.98 -4.94 2.51
N PRO A 31 3.86 -3.64 2.80
CA PRO A 31 4.52 -3.02 3.96
C PRO A 31 3.87 -3.40 5.30
N VAL A 32 2.67 -3.98 5.28
CA VAL A 32 1.90 -4.37 6.47
C VAL A 32 1.66 -5.87 6.55
N ASP A 33 2.35 -6.67 5.72
CA ASP A 33 2.24 -8.14 5.68
C ASP A 33 0.81 -8.68 5.52
N ALA A 34 -0.10 -7.91 4.91
CA ALA A 34 -1.50 -8.29 4.73
C ALA A 34 -1.71 -9.40 3.67
N ILE A 35 -0.68 -9.84 2.96
CA ILE A 35 -0.80 -10.82 1.88
C ILE A 35 -0.23 -12.16 2.28
N SER A 36 -1.09 -13.16 2.37
CA SER A 36 -0.71 -14.57 2.48
C SER A 36 -0.73 -15.21 1.10
N ALA A 37 0.41 -15.65 0.60
CA ALA A 37 0.50 -16.30 -0.69
C ALA A 37 1.45 -17.50 -0.63
N VAL A 38 1.07 -18.56 -1.32
CA VAL A 38 1.84 -19.80 -1.45
C VAL A 38 1.94 -20.16 -2.93
N CYS A 39 3.16 -20.39 -3.38
CA CYS A 39 3.42 -20.96 -4.70
C CYS A 39 3.85 -22.42 -4.52
N ARG A 40 3.02 -23.36 -4.96
CA ARG A 40 3.37 -24.79 -4.90
C ARG A 40 4.36 -25.18 -6.00
N ALA A 41 4.32 -24.49 -7.13
CA ALA A 41 5.28 -24.68 -8.21
C ALA A 41 6.71 -24.24 -7.85
N CYS A 42 6.84 -23.32 -6.89
CA CYS A 42 8.13 -22.76 -6.47
C CYS A 42 8.73 -23.44 -5.25
N SER A 43 8.08 -24.43 -4.65
CA SER A 43 8.63 -25.22 -3.55
C SER A 43 9.70 -26.14 -4.11
N TYR A 44 10.94 -25.73 -3.98
CA TYR A 44 12.11 -26.45 -4.42
C TYR A 44 12.15 -27.87 -3.82
N GLY A 45 12.02 -28.88 -4.67
CA GLY A 45 12.51 -30.24 -4.38
C GLY A 45 11.55 -31.20 -3.71
N GLU A 46 10.32 -30.82 -3.34
CA GLU A 46 9.39 -31.72 -2.64
C GLU A 46 8.18 -32.21 -3.48
N TYR A 47 8.04 -31.76 -4.71
CA TYR A 47 6.92 -32.18 -5.57
C TYR A 47 7.41 -32.78 -6.87
N ASP A 48 7.18 -34.10 -7.02
CA ASP A 48 7.14 -34.77 -8.32
C ASP A 48 5.94 -34.22 -9.10
N PHE A 49 6.21 -33.31 -10.05
CA PHE A 49 5.19 -32.83 -10.99
C PHE A 49 4.75 -33.97 -11.87
N LYS A 50 3.59 -34.54 -11.60
CA LYS A 50 2.88 -35.34 -12.59
C LYS A 50 2.18 -34.39 -13.55
N ALA A 51 2.41 -34.56 -14.84
CA ALA A 51 1.87 -33.74 -15.91
C ALA A 51 0.31 -33.72 -16.02
N GLU A 52 -0.38 -34.34 -15.06
CA GLU A 52 -1.84 -34.50 -14.99
C GLU A 52 -2.48 -33.65 -13.88
N ASP A 53 -1.70 -32.97 -13.05
CA ASP A 53 -2.24 -32.10 -12.01
C ASP A 53 -2.65 -30.77 -12.66
N GLU A 54 -3.96 -30.50 -12.70
CA GLU A 54 -4.51 -29.21 -13.10
C GLU A 54 -3.80 -28.10 -12.35
N VAL A 55 -3.23 -27.17 -13.12
CA VAL A 55 -2.28 -26.16 -12.69
C VAL A 55 -2.96 -25.03 -11.91
N THR A 56 -3.49 -25.31 -10.75
CA THR A 56 -3.69 -24.25 -9.75
C THR A 56 -2.60 -24.37 -8.70
N THR A 57 -1.48 -23.83 -9.02
CA THR A 57 -0.22 -24.07 -8.34
C THR A 57 -0.01 -23.19 -7.13
N GLY A 58 -1.04 -22.50 -6.64
CA GLY A 58 -0.88 -21.63 -5.48
C GLY A 58 -2.18 -21.11 -4.89
N SER A 59 -2.04 -20.29 -3.85
CA SER A 59 -3.11 -19.47 -3.29
C SER A 59 -2.56 -18.09 -2.94
N ALA A 60 -3.39 -17.07 -3.09
CA ALA A 60 -3.11 -15.72 -2.63
C ALA A 60 -4.37 -15.17 -1.96
N VAL A 61 -4.23 -14.71 -0.74
CA VAL A 61 -5.31 -14.16 0.10
C VAL A 61 -4.82 -12.88 0.74
N ILE A 62 -5.69 -11.88 0.79
CA ILE A 62 -5.43 -10.61 1.43
C ILE A 62 -6.19 -10.60 2.75
N ASP A 63 -5.49 -10.22 3.81
CA ASP A 63 -6.06 -9.97 5.12
C ASP A 63 -6.62 -8.54 5.14
N ASP A 64 -7.93 -8.41 5.10
CA ASP A 64 -8.63 -7.13 5.09
C ASP A 64 -8.47 -6.34 6.39
N GLU A 65 -8.13 -7.01 7.50
CA GLU A 65 -7.90 -6.34 8.79
C GLU A 65 -6.53 -5.65 8.82
N LEU A 66 -5.55 -6.18 8.11
CA LEU A 66 -4.21 -5.61 8.02
C LEU A 66 -4.04 -4.70 6.80
N CYS A 67 -4.80 -4.92 5.74
CA CYS A 67 -4.64 -4.21 4.48
C CYS A 67 -4.98 -2.72 4.61
N VAL A 68 -4.06 -1.85 4.20
CA VAL A 68 -4.24 -0.39 4.17
C VAL A 68 -4.51 0.18 2.78
N TYR A 69 -4.75 -0.67 1.79
CA TYR A 69 -5.09 -0.32 0.40
C TYR A 69 -4.09 0.63 -0.27
N CYS A 70 -2.80 0.48 0.02
CA CYS A 70 -1.75 1.37 -0.49
C CYS A 70 -1.45 1.18 -1.99
N GLY A 71 -1.71 0.00 -2.56
CA GLY A 71 -1.48 -0.32 -3.96
C GLY A 71 -0.04 -0.75 -4.30
N TRP A 72 0.82 -1.06 -3.31
CA TRP A 72 2.14 -1.65 -3.60
C TRP A 72 2.03 -2.97 -4.36
N CYS A 73 1.10 -3.85 -3.95
CA CYS A 73 0.88 -5.14 -4.60
C CYS A 73 0.46 -5.01 -6.07
N GLU A 74 -0.37 -4.01 -6.39
CA GLU A 74 -0.73 -3.66 -7.76
C GLU A 74 0.49 -3.16 -8.55
N GLY A 75 1.23 -2.18 -7.99
CA GLY A 75 2.36 -1.57 -8.68
C GLY A 75 3.55 -2.50 -8.94
N VAL A 76 3.66 -3.62 -8.22
CA VAL A 76 4.74 -4.62 -8.42
C VAL A 76 4.28 -5.89 -9.10
N CYS A 77 2.99 -6.04 -9.41
CA CYS A 77 2.46 -7.25 -10.01
C CYS A 77 2.91 -7.37 -11.49
N PRO A 78 3.69 -8.39 -11.85
CA PRO A 78 4.20 -8.52 -13.22
C PRO A 78 3.13 -8.94 -14.23
N THR A 79 1.95 -9.36 -13.77
CA THR A 79 0.86 -9.85 -14.62
C THR A 79 -0.40 -9.02 -14.51
N ASP A 80 -0.33 -7.86 -13.83
CA ASP A 80 -1.49 -6.97 -13.58
C ASP A 80 -2.70 -7.73 -12.99
N ALA A 81 -2.41 -8.69 -12.12
CA ALA A 81 -3.44 -9.53 -11.49
C ALA A 81 -4.06 -8.89 -10.25
N VAL A 82 -3.53 -7.77 -9.75
CA VAL A 82 -4.01 -7.10 -8.54
C VAL A 82 -4.51 -5.72 -8.91
N GLU A 83 -5.71 -5.40 -8.47
CA GLU A 83 -6.32 -4.08 -8.61
C GLU A 83 -6.68 -3.54 -7.22
N THR A 84 -6.35 -2.27 -6.95
CA THR A 84 -6.55 -1.62 -5.65
C THR A 84 -7.31 -0.33 -5.77
N ASN A 85 -8.43 -0.22 -5.09
CA ASN A 85 -9.19 1.02 -4.98
C ASN A 85 -8.81 1.75 -3.67
N LYS A 86 -8.19 2.92 -3.80
CA LYS A 86 -7.77 3.71 -2.64
C LYS A 86 -8.94 4.48 -2.04
N PRO A 87 -9.04 4.54 -0.70
CA PRO A 87 -10.17 5.20 -0.04
C PRO A 87 -10.18 6.72 -0.20
N PHE A 88 -9.02 7.32 -0.48
CA PHE A 88 -8.89 8.77 -0.64
C PHE A 88 -8.06 9.15 -1.85
N LYS A 89 -8.56 10.10 -2.64
CA LYS A 89 -7.78 10.82 -3.64
C LYS A 89 -7.28 12.15 -3.06
N GLY A 90 -6.21 12.70 -3.62
CA GLY A 90 -5.63 13.96 -3.17
C GLY A 90 -4.14 14.07 -3.46
N THR A 91 -3.49 15.02 -2.78
CA THR A 91 -2.06 15.31 -2.96
C THR A 91 -1.29 15.15 -1.65
N LEU A 92 -0.01 14.82 -1.77
CA LEU A 92 0.98 14.86 -0.70
C LEU A 92 2.10 15.79 -1.15
N GLU A 93 2.34 16.85 -0.40
CA GLU A 93 3.37 17.82 -0.67
C GLU A 93 4.34 17.93 0.50
N ILE A 94 5.63 18.09 0.19
CA ILE A 94 6.70 18.23 1.17
C ILE A 94 7.46 19.51 0.86
N ASP A 95 7.43 20.44 1.79
CA ASP A 95 8.30 21.61 1.75
C ASP A 95 9.73 21.18 2.11
N GLN A 96 10.58 21.10 1.09
CA GLN A 96 11.97 20.66 1.25
C GLN A 96 12.83 21.68 2.01
N GLU A 97 12.43 22.94 2.06
CA GLU A 97 13.16 23.99 2.79
C GLU A 97 12.84 23.91 4.29
N ALA A 98 11.59 23.72 4.65
CA ALA A 98 11.15 23.56 6.03
C ALA A 98 11.50 22.18 6.63
N CYS A 99 11.73 21.16 5.79
CA CYS A 99 12.05 19.82 6.22
C CYS A 99 13.43 19.75 6.90
N GLN A 100 13.54 19.12 8.05
CA GLN A 100 14.81 18.92 8.78
C GLN A 100 15.36 17.50 8.67
N THR A 101 14.80 16.66 7.80
CA THR A 101 15.27 15.28 7.58
C THR A 101 15.27 14.42 8.85
N CYS A 102 14.35 14.67 9.77
CA CYS A 102 14.29 13.97 11.06
C CYS A 102 13.78 12.51 10.97
N GLY A 103 13.17 12.10 9.87
CA GLY A 103 12.72 10.72 9.64
C GLY A 103 11.35 10.37 10.21
N ALA A 104 10.78 11.15 11.14
CA ALA A 104 9.52 10.81 11.81
C ALA A 104 8.36 10.49 10.86
N CYS A 105 8.30 11.16 9.71
CA CYS A 105 7.28 10.91 8.69
C CYS A 105 7.51 9.58 7.95
N VAL A 106 8.75 9.15 7.81
CA VAL A 106 9.10 7.85 7.20
C VAL A 106 8.68 6.72 8.13
N ASP A 107 9.08 6.79 9.41
CA ASP A 107 8.79 5.76 10.40
C ASP A 107 7.29 5.60 10.70
N THR A 108 6.53 6.70 10.56
CA THR A 108 5.07 6.69 10.81
C THR A 108 4.25 6.25 9.61
N CYS A 109 4.84 6.16 8.42
CA CYS A 109 4.07 5.89 7.20
C CYS A 109 3.68 4.41 7.10
N PRO A 110 2.38 4.04 7.19
CA PRO A 110 1.97 2.64 7.12
C PRO A 110 2.10 2.05 5.71
N CYS A 111 2.37 2.90 4.72
CA CYS A 111 2.43 2.52 3.31
C CYS A 111 3.83 2.61 2.72
N ASP A 112 4.85 2.91 3.51
CA ASP A 112 6.21 3.19 3.02
C ASP A 112 6.24 4.16 1.83
N ALA A 113 5.27 5.11 1.82
CA ALA A 113 5.15 6.09 0.75
C ALA A 113 6.16 7.25 0.89
N LEU A 114 6.91 7.29 1.97
CA LEU A 114 7.97 8.26 2.25
C LEU A 114 9.27 7.53 2.52
N ALA A 115 10.36 8.01 1.96
CA ALA A 115 11.67 7.40 2.12
C ALA A 115 12.79 8.45 2.14
N PHE A 116 13.93 8.09 2.71
CA PHE A 116 15.15 8.84 2.49
C PHE A 116 15.63 8.63 1.05
N PRO A 117 16.03 9.68 0.34
CA PRO A 117 16.50 9.55 -1.02
C PRO A 117 17.83 8.80 -1.08
N VAL A 118 17.99 7.99 -2.11
CA VAL A 118 19.24 7.27 -2.40
C VAL A 118 19.91 7.92 -3.59
N SER A 119 21.20 8.29 -3.43
CA SER A 119 21.99 8.81 -4.54
C SER A 119 22.33 7.71 -5.54
N THR A 120 22.03 7.96 -6.80
CA THR A 120 22.36 7.06 -7.91
C THR A 120 23.57 7.53 -8.72
N ALA A 121 24.06 8.77 -8.47
CA ALA A 121 25.20 9.33 -9.15
C ALA A 121 26.00 10.27 -8.23
N PRO A 122 27.34 10.36 -8.40
CA PRO A 122 28.17 11.31 -7.65
C PRO A 122 27.73 12.76 -7.89
N GLY A 123 27.62 13.54 -6.81
CA GLY A 123 27.26 14.96 -6.89
C GLY A 123 25.77 15.25 -7.14
N GLN A 124 24.91 14.24 -7.14
CA GLN A 124 23.46 14.42 -7.28
C GLN A 124 22.91 15.23 -6.10
N ARG A 125 22.17 16.31 -6.39
CA ARG A 125 21.42 17.03 -5.38
C ARG A 125 20.13 16.25 -5.11
N LEU A 126 19.95 15.81 -3.87
CA LEU A 126 18.79 15.02 -3.45
C LEU A 126 17.79 15.90 -2.67
N ASP A 127 16.53 15.55 -2.78
CA ASP A 127 15.50 16.01 -1.85
C ASP A 127 15.82 15.53 -0.42
N ARG A 128 15.26 16.14 0.60
CA ARG A 128 15.46 15.70 1.99
C ARG A 128 14.68 14.42 2.32
N ILE A 129 13.45 14.34 1.79
CA ILE A 129 12.59 13.17 1.83
C ILE A 129 11.97 12.98 0.46
N THR A 130 12.02 11.75 -0.04
CA THR A 130 11.36 11.33 -1.28
C THR A 130 9.95 10.85 -1.00
N LYS A 131 9.02 11.12 -1.91
CA LYS A 131 7.65 10.62 -1.84
C LYS A 131 7.33 9.68 -2.99
N HIS A 132 6.66 8.59 -2.68
CA HIS A 132 6.02 7.68 -3.64
C HIS A 132 4.51 7.96 -3.60
N ASP A 133 4.09 9.04 -4.25
CA ASP A 133 2.74 9.58 -4.17
C ASP A 133 1.67 8.58 -4.58
N GLN A 134 2.00 7.68 -5.52
CA GLN A 134 1.14 6.60 -5.98
C GLN A 134 0.81 5.57 -4.90
N TYR A 135 1.59 5.45 -3.84
CA TYR A 135 1.32 4.52 -2.72
C TYR A 135 0.74 5.20 -1.49
N CYS A 136 0.65 6.53 -1.52
CA CYS A 136 0.08 7.28 -0.41
C CYS A 136 -1.44 7.10 -0.34
N ILE A 137 -1.92 6.71 0.85
CA ILE A 137 -3.35 6.56 1.17
C ILE A 137 -3.98 7.82 1.77
N ARG A 138 -3.26 8.92 1.82
CA ARG A 138 -3.74 10.22 2.34
C ARG A 138 -4.21 10.18 3.80
N CYS A 139 -3.63 9.33 4.64
CA CYS A 139 -4.01 9.18 6.06
C CYS A 139 -3.66 10.40 6.93
N LYS A 140 -2.74 11.28 6.48
CA LYS A 140 -2.24 12.48 7.20
C LYS A 140 -1.36 12.18 8.42
N ALA A 141 -0.99 10.94 8.71
CA ALA A 141 -0.15 10.61 9.85
C ALA A 141 1.19 11.37 9.80
N CYS A 142 1.86 11.37 8.65
CA CYS A 142 3.11 12.09 8.42
C CYS A 142 3.01 13.62 8.67
N ALA A 143 1.88 14.24 8.30
CA ALA A 143 1.66 15.65 8.54
C ALA A 143 1.48 15.96 10.04
N LYS A 144 0.84 15.05 10.79
CA LYS A 144 0.63 15.21 12.24
C LYS A 144 1.92 15.07 13.05
N VAL A 145 2.85 14.22 12.64
CA VAL A 145 4.11 13.99 13.35
C VAL A 145 5.24 14.93 12.93
N CYS A 146 5.06 15.69 11.85
CA CYS A 146 6.10 16.60 11.37
C CYS A 146 6.26 17.80 12.32
N PRO A 147 7.41 17.96 13.02
CA PRO A 147 7.58 19.03 14.00
C PRO A 147 7.63 20.43 13.37
N ASN A 148 7.98 20.50 12.07
CA ASN A 148 8.10 21.77 11.37
C ASN A 148 6.92 22.07 10.46
N GLY A 149 5.88 21.23 10.43
CA GLY A 149 4.76 21.40 9.53
C GLY A 149 5.12 21.33 8.04
N ALA A 150 6.24 20.69 7.68
CA ALA A 150 6.75 20.64 6.32
C ALA A 150 5.94 19.74 5.38
N ILE A 151 4.90 19.06 5.88
CA ILE A 151 4.12 18.10 5.08
C ILE A 151 2.66 18.53 5.03
N THR A 152 2.15 18.67 3.81
CA THR A 152 0.75 18.96 3.55
C THR A 152 0.10 17.79 2.81
N VAL A 153 -1.00 17.28 3.36
CA VAL A 153 -1.82 16.24 2.74
C VAL A 153 -3.22 16.78 2.51
N THR A 154 -3.60 16.89 1.24
CA THR A 154 -4.92 17.34 0.84
C THR A 154 -5.73 16.16 0.32
N ARG A 155 -6.99 16.03 0.73
CA ARG A 155 -7.96 15.08 0.20
C ARG A 155 -8.94 15.83 -0.67
N THR A 156 -9.12 15.36 -1.90
CA THR A 156 -10.04 15.94 -2.88
C THR A 156 -11.30 15.11 -3.05
N GLU A 157 -11.19 13.80 -2.85
CA GLU A 157 -12.31 12.88 -3.02
C GLU A 157 -12.17 11.75 -2.00
N ILE A 158 -13.30 11.25 -1.53
CA ILE A 158 -13.41 10.09 -0.64
C ILE A 158 -14.15 9.03 -1.41
N ASP A 159 -13.47 7.93 -1.71
CA ASP A 159 -14.08 6.74 -2.29
C ASP A 159 -14.56 5.84 -1.15
N HIS A 160 -15.88 5.57 -1.12
CA HIS A 160 -16.49 4.81 -0.04
C HIS A 160 -16.43 3.33 -0.36
N THR A 161 -15.34 2.71 0.03
CA THR A 161 -15.28 1.26 0.12
C THR A 161 -15.54 0.81 1.56
N PRO A 162 -16.19 -0.35 1.79
CA PRO A 162 -16.39 -0.85 3.14
C PRO A 162 -15.04 -1.20 3.77
N ILE A 163 -14.54 -0.29 4.59
CA ILE A 163 -13.28 -0.48 5.31
C ILE A 163 -13.56 -1.40 6.49
N LYS A 164 -13.06 -2.63 6.43
CA LYS A 164 -13.19 -3.62 7.49
C LYS A 164 -11.95 -3.70 8.39
N SER A 165 -10.86 -3.08 7.99
CA SER A 165 -9.58 -3.12 8.71
C SER A 165 -9.63 -2.29 9.99
N VAL A 166 -9.24 -2.88 11.12
CA VAL A 166 -9.11 -2.20 12.42
C VAL A 166 -8.16 -1.01 12.32
N THR A 167 -7.03 -1.19 11.63
CA THR A 167 -6.03 -0.14 11.38
C THR A 167 -6.65 1.07 10.67
N TRP A 168 -7.60 0.83 9.76
CA TRP A 168 -8.32 1.89 9.08
C TRP A 168 -9.35 2.56 9.97
N LEU A 169 -10.07 1.80 10.79
CA LEU A 169 -11.06 2.34 11.72
C LEU A 169 -10.38 3.28 12.72
N ASP A 170 -9.24 2.88 13.28
CA ASP A 170 -8.45 3.72 14.17
C ASP A 170 -7.93 4.98 13.47
N ALA A 171 -7.43 4.85 12.24
CA ALA A 171 -6.99 5.98 11.42
C ALA A 171 -8.18 6.90 11.04
N PHE A 172 -9.35 6.32 10.77
CA PHE A 172 -10.56 7.07 10.40
C PHE A 172 -11.12 7.83 11.61
N ASP A 173 -11.12 7.26 12.79
CA ASP A 173 -11.56 7.91 14.01
C ASP A 173 -10.60 9.04 14.43
N ALA A 174 -9.31 8.88 14.19
CA ALA A 174 -8.32 9.95 14.36
C ALA A 174 -8.49 11.12 13.36
N ILE A 175 -9.20 10.91 12.25
CA ILE A 175 -9.46 11.94 11.24
C ILE A 175 -10.74 12.73 11.55
N LYS A 176 -11.68 12.15 12.28
CA LYS A 176 -12.93 12.82 12.71
C LYS A 176 -12.71 13.87 13.80
N ASN A 177 -11.61 13.80 14.51
CA ASN A 177 -11.18 14.76 15.54
C ASN A 177 -10.06 15.67 15.01
#